data_3beedefda90182ab05a81ef0f45a8fa8
#
_entry.id   3beedefda90182ab05a81ef0f45a8fa8
#
_cell.length_a   1.000
_cell.length_b   1.000
_cell.length_c   1.000
_cell.angle_alpha   90.00
_cell.angle_beta   90.00
_cell.angle_gamma   90.00
#
_symmetry.space_group_name_H-M   'P 1'
#
loop_
_entity.id
_entity.type
_entity.pdbx_description
1 polymer ?
#
loop_
_entity_poly.entity_id
_entity_poly.type
_entity_poly.pdbx_seq_one_letter_code
_entity_poly.pdbx_strand_id
1 'polypeptide(L)'
;MKCFLVFFLFVNLLTAQKVVKKSLINDAVTAINIDVAHCYELELETSESHEMSVEAIIDGEYTKDLLLTVKENEGSILISSGFQPNFKNPNDKLSAHKVVSISLKVVLPRYKYVTVFGTSCNVFATGDYRKLNVTLNDGNCELFNVSEDVNVHTQSGHILVEALKADIKADSKYGKIDEEDIPNGGAVYTLTSVTGNIGIKKTE
;
A
#
# COMPACT_ATOMS: atom_id res chain seq x y z
N MET A 1 50.21 29.53 21.33
CA MET A 1 49.77 28.22 20.80
C MET A 1 48.25 28.21 20.76
N LYS A 2 47.68 28.32 19.56
CA LYS A 2 46.23 28.25 19.37
C LYS A 2 45.90 26.83 18.92
N CYS A 3 45.25 26.03 19.80
CA CYS A 3 44.69 24.73 19.43
C CYS A 3 43.44 24.93 18.57
N PHE A 4 43.53 24.54 17.30
CA PHE A 4 42.42 24.50 16.37
C PHE A 4 41.72 23.15 16.53
N LEU A 5 40.60 23.13 17.26
CA LEU A 5 39.78 21.93 17.45
C LEU A 5 38.93 21.72 16.20
N VAL A 6 39.36 20.84 15.30
CA VAL A 6 38.56 20.41 14.12
C VAL A 6 37.50 19.43 14.60
N PHE A 7 36.28 19.91 14.75
CA PHE A 7 35.10 19.08 15.01
C PHE A 7 34.69 18.40 13.71
N PHE A 8 35.08 17.14 13.55
CA PHE A 8 34.71 16.31 12.40
C PHE A 8 33.26 15.85 12.60
N LEU A 9 32.33 16.55 11.95
CA LEU A 9 30.91 16.17 11.91
C LEU A 9 30.76 14.91 11.02
N PHE A 10 30.70 13.74 11.63
CA PHE A 10 30.31 12.50 10.93
C PHE A 10 28.81 12.59 10.59
N VAL A 11 28.49 13.03 9.39
CA VAL A 11 27.17 12.91 8.81
C VAL A 11 27.01 11.44 8.40
N ASN A 12 26.33 10.64 9.22
CA ASN A 12 25.88 9.32 8.83
C ASN A 12 24.77 9.52 7.78
N LEU A 13 25.10 9.34 6.51
CA LEU A 13 24.14 9.24 5.42
C LEU A 13 23.44 7.88 5.58
N LEU A 14 22.25 7.88 6.18
CA LEU A 14 21.33 6.75 6.15
C LEU A 14 20.90 6.57 4.70
N THR A 15 21.43 5.55 4.04
CA THR A 15 21.05 5.21 2.65
C THR A 15 19.96 4.14 2.70
N ALA A 16 18.70 4.54 2.48
CA ALA A 16 17.63 3.60 2.19
C ALA A 16 17.93 2.88 0.86
N GLN A 17 17.67 1.58 0.80
CA GLN A 17 17.80 0.82 -0.44
C GLN A 17 16.53 0.97 -1.26
N LYS A 18 16.67 1.54 -2.47
CA LYS A 18 15.59 1.60 -3.45
C LYS A 18 15.69 0.46 -4.42
N VAL A 19 14.63 -0.31 -4.58
CA VAL A 19 14.49 -1.39 -5.57
C VAL A 19 13.36 -1.05 -6.52
N VAL A 20 13.62 -1.04 -7.82
CA VAL A 20 12.58 -0.77 -8.84
C VAL A 20 12.51 -1.97 -9.79
N LYS A 21 11.30 -2.50 -9.99
CA LYS A 21 11.00 -3.52 -11.00
C LYS A 21 9.97 -2.97 -11.97
N LYS A 22 10.26 -3.10 -13.26
CA LYS A 22 9.36 -2.73 -14.34
C LYS A 22 9.08 -3.93 -15.23
N SER A 23 7.87 -4.09 -15.68
CA SER A 23 7.49 -5.12 -16.64
C SER A 23 6.34 -4.64 -17.52
N LEU A 24 6.39 -5.04 -18.79
CA LEU A 24 5.23 -4.91 -19.66
C LEU A 24 4.21 -5.97 -19.26
N ILE A 25 2.98 -5.54 -19.03
CA ILE A 25 1.88 -6.44 -18.70
C ILE A 25 1.19 -6.87 -20.00
N ASN A 26 1.17 -8.17 -20.22
CA ASN A 26 0.37 -8.76 -21.30
C ASN A 26 -1.12 -8.55 -21.01
N ASP A 27 -1.93 -8.36 -22.06
CA ASP A 27 -3.39 -8.24 -21.95
C ASP A 27 -4.04 -9.46 -21.31
N ALA A 28 -3.41 -10.63 -21.38
CA ALA A 28 -3.84 -11.84 -20.67
C ALA A 28 -3.77 -11.71 -19.14
N VAL A 29 -2.94 -10.82 -18.61
CA VAL A 29 -2.87 -10.53 -17.17
C VAL A 29 -4.04 -9.62 -16.79
N THR A 30 -5.01 -10.17 -16.09
CA THR A 30 -6.21 -9.45 -15.66
C THR A 30 -6.21 -9.14 -14.17
N ALA A 31 -5.52 -9.94 -13.36
CA ALA A 31 -5.53 -9.84 -11.90
C ALA A 31 -4.14 -9.53 -11.32
N ILE A 32 -4.12 -8.68 -10.29
CA ILE A 32 -2.91 -8.29 -9.57
C ILE A 32 -3.18 -8.43 -8.08
N ASN A 33 -2.38 -9.26 -7.42
CA ASN A 33 -2.45 -9.50 -5.98
C ASN A 33 -1.24 -8.87 -5.30
N ILE A 34 -1.47 -8.04 -4.30
CA ILE A 34 -0.42 -7.31 -3.59
C ILE A 34 -0.47 -7.71 -2.11
N ASP A 35 0.58 -8.38 -1.65
CA ASP A 35 0.78 -8.73 -0.24
C ASP A 35 1.65 -7.67 0.42
N VAL A 36 1.06 -6.89 1.31
CA VAL A 36 1.71 -5.80 2.05
C VAL A 36 1.95 -6.14 3.53
N ALA A 37 2.00 -7.43 3.87
CA ALA A 37 2.15 -7.89 5.26
C ALA A 37 3.38 -7.29 5.98
N HIS A 38 4.43 -6.96 5.25
CA HIS A 38 5.67 -6.38 5.79
C HIS A 38 5.88 -4.89 5.42
N CYS A 39 4.86 -4.26 4.81
CA CYS A 39 4.93 -2.84 4.45
C CYS A 39 4.24 -1.99 5.50
N TYR A 40 4.74 -0.78 5.70
CA TYR A 40 4.03 0.24 6.46
C TYR A 40 3.17 1.13 5.57
N GLU A 41 3.47 1.18 4.26
CA GLU A 41 2.80 2.04 3.30
C GLU A 41 2.75 1.39 1.91
N LEU A 42 1.63 1.55 1.23
CA LEU A 42 1.42 1.25 -0.19
C LEU A 42 0.78 2.44 -0.88
N GLU A 43 1.47 2.99 -1.89
CA GLU A 43 0.89 3.88 -2.88
C GLU A 43 0.50 3.06 -4.12
N LEU A 44 -0.77 3.12 -4.51
CA LEU A 44 -1.32 2.38 -5.64
C LEU A 44 -1.97 3.34 -6.64
N GLU A 45 -1.43 3.37 -7.84
CA GLU A 45 -1.85 4.28 -8.90
C GLU A 45 -2.11 3.50 -10.20
N THR A 46 -3.00 4.03 -11.05
CA THR A 46 -3.16 3.51 -12.41
C THR A 46 -2.66 4.48 -13.45
N SER A 47 -2.22 3.96 -14.58
CA SER A 47 -1.75 4.74 -15.72
C SER A 47 -2.34 4.24 -17.04
N GLU A 48 -2.27 5.07 -18.08
CA GLU A 48 -2.67 4.66 -19.45
C GLU A 48 -1.64 3.76 -20.13
N SER A 49 -0.46 3.61 -19.51
CA SER A 49 0.61 2.75 -20.02
C SER A 49 0.27 1.27 -19.82
N HIS A 50 0.74 0.42 -20.73
CA HIS A 50 0.74 -1.04 -20.54
C HIS A 50 1.92 -1.52 -19.67
N GLU A 51 2.73 -0.61 -19.14
CA GLU A 51 3.85 -0.91 -18.25
C GLU A 51 3.41 -0.87 -16.78
N MET A 52 3.74 -1.91 -16.05
CA MET A 52 3.67 -1.93 -14.58
C MET A 52 5.01 -1.52 -13.99
N SER A 53 4.98 -0.66 -12.98
CA SER A 53 6.16 -0.31 -12.20
C SER A 53 5.92 -0.62 -10.73
N VAL A 54 6.83 -1.34 -10.11
CA VAL A 54 6.84 -1.61 -8.67
C VAL A 54 8.14 -1.05 -8.10
N GLU A 55 8.01 -0.09 -7.22
CA GLU A 55 9.11 0.53 -6.50
C GLU A 55 8.99 0.19 -5.01
N ALA A 56 10.07 -0.32 -4.42
CA ALA A 56 10.18 -0.53 -2.97
C ALA A 56 11.30 0.33 -2.41
N ILE A 57 11.00 1.08 -1.36
CA ILE A 57 12.00 1.76 -0.54
C ILE A 57 12.10 0.95 0.74
N ILE A 58 13.28 0.42 1.00
CA ILE A 58 13.55 -0.47 2.12
C ILE A 58 14.57 0.19 3.03
N ASP A 59 14.20 0.39 4.29
CA ASP A 59 15.06 0.97 5.31
C ASP A 59 15.13 0.07 6.56
N GLY A 60 16.21 0.18 7.30
CA GLY A 60 16.42 -0.59 8.52
C GLY A 60 17.58 -1.58 8.46
N GLU A 61 17.79 -2.29 9.57
CA GLU A 61 18.98 -3.13 9.76
C GLU A 61 19.01 -4.42 8.92
N TYR A 62 17.84 -4.91 8.48
CA TYR A 62 17.71 -6.14 7.68
C TYR A 62 17.49 -5.88 6.18
N THR A 63 17.83 -4.70 5.70
CA THR A 63 17.61 -4.27 4.31
C THR A 63 18.16 -5.28 3.28
N LYS A 64 19.31 -5.94 3.58
CA LYS A 64 19.94 -6.92 2.71
C LYS A 64 19.23 -8.28 2.67
N ASP A 65 18.40 -8.56 3.68
CA ASP A 65 17.70 -9.83 3.84
C ASP A 65 16.26 -9.77 3.31
N LEU A 66 15.83 -8.59 2.86
CA LEU A 66 14.52 -8.36 2.28
C LEU A 66 14.52 -8.55 0.77
N LEU A 67 13.39 -9.05 0.27
CA LEU A 67 13.18 -9.35 -1.14
C LEU A 67 11.85 -8.78 -1.61
N LEU A 68 11.90 -7.96 -2.66
CA LEU A 68 10.72 -7.63 -3.45
C LEU A 68 10.50 -8.72 -4.51
N THR A 69 9.38 -9.40 -4.43
CA THR A 69 8.98 -10.46 -5.35
C THR A 69 7.88 -9.96 -6.29
N VAL A 70 8.06 -10.16 -7.58
CA VAL A 70 7.03 -9.97 -8.60
C VAL A 70 6.99 -11.27 -9.41
N LYS A 71 5.90 -12.03 -9.30
CA LYS A 71 5.72 -13.32 -9.98
C LYS A 71 4.45 -13.30 -10.83
N GLU A 72 4.57 -13.72 -12.08
CA GLU A 72 3.45 -13.93 -12.97
C GLU A 72 3.04 -15.39 -12.97
N ASN A 73 1.74 -15.66 -12.81
CA ASN A 73 1.12 -16.99 -12.83
C ASN A 73 -0.21 -16.89 -13.59
N GLU A 74 -0.34 -17.62 -14.69
CA GLU A 74 -1.61 -17.87 -15.43
C GLU A 74 -2.60 -16.70 -15.44
N GLY A 75 -2.17 -15.52 -15.95
CA GLY A 75 -3.04 -14.35 -16.07
C GLY A 75 -3.16 -13.50 -14.80
N SER A 76 -2.38 -13.79 -13.78
CA SER A 76 -2.27 -12.99 -12.56
C SER A 76 -0.81 -12.66 -12.20
N ILE A 77 -0.62 -11.53 -11.52
CA ILE A 77 0.68 -11.15 -10.95
C ILE A 77 0.55 -11.08 -9.44
N LEU A 78 1.52 -11.69 -8.75
CA LEU A 78 1.72 -11.54 -7.31
C LEU A 78 2.88 -10.58 -7.06
N ILE A 79 2.61 -9.51 -6.30
CA ILE A 79 3.60 -8.58 -5.76
C ILE A 79 3.66 -8.81 -4.26
N SER A 80 4.84 -9.08 -3.71
CA SER A 80 5.02 -9.25 -2.28
C SER A 80 6.40 -8.78 -1.84
N SER A 81 6.49 -8.28 -0.62
CA SER A 81 7.75 -8.02 0.07
C SER A 81 7.90 -8.96 1.25
N GLY A 82 9.11 -9.39 1.53
CA GLY A 82 9.35 -10.32 2.64
C GLY A 82 10.81 -10.64 2.81
N PHE A 83 11.10 -11.45 3.81
CA PHE A 83 12.46 -11.92 4.05
C PHE A 83 12.86 -13.01 3.04
N GLN A 84 14.16 -13.08 2.73
CA GLN A 84 14.71 -14.17 1.92
C GLN A 84 14.46 -15.53 2.62
N PRO A 85 14.28 -16.62 1.86
CA PRO A 85 13.98 -17.93 2.43
C PRO A 85 15.05 -18.49 3.40
N ASN A 86 16.28 -18.00 3.28
CA ASN A 86 17.41 -18.37 4.14
C ASN A 86 17.58 -17.43 5.34
N PHE A 87 16.74 -16.42 5.49
CA PHE A 87 16.78 -15.51 6.64
C PHE A 87 16.52 -16.27 7.93
N LYS A 88 17.43 -16.13 8.89
CA LYS A 88 17.26 -16.64 10.26
C LYS A 88 17.10 -15.44 11.17
N ASN A 89 15.94 -15.30 11.77
CA ASN A 89 15.70 -14.24 12.74
C ASN A 89 16.64 -14.42 13.93
N PRO A 90 17.58 -13.48 14.17
CA PRO A 90 18.47 -13.56 15.31
C PRO A 90 17.65 -13.49 16.59
N ASN A 91 17.69 -14.56 17.39
CA ASN A 91 16.97 -14.62 18.66
C ASN A 91 17.87 -14.09 19.80
N ASP A 92 18.35 -12.86 19.68
CA ASP A 92 19.13 -12.19 20.70
C ASP A 92 18.37 -10.98 21.28
N LYS A 93 18.78 -10.49 22.45
CA LYS A 93 18.15 -9.33 23.11
C LYS A 93 18.29 -8.03 22.29
N LEU A 94 19.24 -7.96 21.37
CA LEU A 94 19.50 -6.80 20.52
C LEU A 94 18.55 -6.80 19.30
N SER A 95 18.05 -7.96 18.86
CA SER A 95 17.13 -8.07 17.74
C SER A 95 15.73 -7.50 18.03
N ALA A 96 15.35 -7.37 19.30
CA ALA A 96 14.06 -6.82 19.70
C ALA A 96 13.86 -5.32 19.36
N HIS A 97 14.94 -4.61 19.01
CA HIS A 97 14.92 -3.19 18.66
C HIS A 97 15.15 -2.93 17.17
N LYS A 98 15.29 -3.98 16.36
CA LYS A 98 15.56 -3.84 14.93
C LYS A 98 14.27 -3.61 14.16
N VAL A 99 14.17 -2.47 13.53
CA VAL A 99 13.02 -2.04 12.75
C VAL A 99 13.32 -2.24 11.27
N VAL A 100 12.37 -2.84 10.55
CA VAL A 100 12.34 -2.87 9.09
C VAL A 100 11.17 -2.01 8.64
N SER A 101 11.42 -1.14 7.70
CA SER A 101 10.44 -0.24 7.11
C SER A 101 10.44 -0.44 5.60
N ILE A 102 9.29 -0.84 5.04
CA ILE A 102 9.10 -1.03 3.61
C ILE A 102 7.94 -0.16 3.15
N SER A 103 8.21 0.73 2.21
CA SER A 103 7.19 1.45 1.44
C SER A 103 7.17 0.90 0.02
N LEU A 104 5.97 0.66 -0.51
CA LEU A 104 5.76 0.24 -1.89
C LEU A 104 5.02 1.33 -2.66
N LYS A 105 5.50 1.61 -3.88
CA LYS A 105 4.74 2.34 -4.88
C LYS A 105 4.51 1.44 -6.09
N VAL A 106 3.23 1.25 -6.43
CA VAL A 106 2.82 0.37 -7.52
C VAL A 106 2.00 1.17 -8.52
N VAL A 107 2.48 1.26 -9.76
CA VAL A 107 1.76 1.88 -10.86
C VAL A 107 1.35 0.78 -11.84
N LEU A 108 0.07 0.72 -12.17
CA LEU A 108 -0.54 -0.36 -12.96
C LEU A 108 -1.25 0.19 -14.20
N PRO A 109 -1.41 -0.61 -15.27
CA PRO A 109 -2.38 -0.30 -16.30
C PRO A 109 -3.81 -0.20 -15.73
N ARG A 110 -4.63 0.69 -16.28
CA ARG A 110 -6.05 0.83 -15.90
C ARG A 110 -6.84 -0.46 -16.10
N TYR A 111 -7.98 -0.56 -15.42
CA TYR A 111 -9.01 -1.60 -15.56
C TYR A 111 -8.54 -3.03 -15.26
N LYS A 112 -7.61 -3.18 -14.31
CA LYS A 112 -7.23 -4.49 -13.75
C LYS A 112 -8.04 -4.81 -12.50
N TYR A 113 -8.19 -6.10 -12.19
CA TYR A 113 -8.67 -6.57 -10.90
C TYR A 113 -7.50 -6.54 -9.91
N VAL A 114 -7.63 -5.77 -8.85
CA VAL A 114 -6.55 -5.60 -7.87
C VAL A 114 -7.04 -6.04 -6.50
N THR A 115 -6.25 -6.86 -5.83
CA THR A 115 -6.49 -7.28 -4.46
C THR A 115 -5.26 -6.94 -3.61
N VAL A 116 -5.47 -6.17 -2.56
CA VAL A 116 -4.47 -5.80 -1.55
C VAL A 116 -4.84 -6.47 -0.25
N PHE A 117 -3.89 -7.13 0.39
CA PHE A 117 -4.09 -7.69 1.72
C PHE A 117 -2.85 -7.48 2.59
N GLY A 118 -3.09 -7.18 3.86
CA GLY A 118 -2.03 -6.89 4.82
C GLY A 118 -2.54 -6.72 6.24
N THR A 119 -1.63 -6.37 7.13
CA THR A 119 -1.92 -6.19 8.56
C THR A 119 -1.97 -4.71 8.91
N SER A 120 -0.82 -4.05 9.01
CA SER A 120 -0.67 -2.68 9.54
C SER A 120 -0.20 -1.67 8.48
N CYS A 121 -0.38 -2.01 7.21
CA CYS A 121 0.02 -1.16 6.10
C CYS A 121 -1.02 -0.06 5.84
N ASN A 122 -0.59 1.18 5.70
CA ASN A 122 -1.44 2.26 5.19
C ASN A 122 -1.49 2.17 3.67
N VAL A 123 -2.69 2.16 3.10
CA VAL A 123 -2.92 2.04 1.66
C VAL A 123 -3.51 3.33 1.12
N PHE A 124 -2.84 3.90 0.14
CA PHE A 124 -3.28 5.07 -0.62
C PHE A 124 -3.55 4.63 -2.06
N ALA A 125 -4.78 4.75 -2.54
CA ALA A 125 -5.11 4.34 -3.89
C ALA A 125 -5.81 5.44 -4.69
N THR A 126 -5.42 5.57 -5.96
CA THR A 126 -6.03 6.49 -6.92
C THR A 126 -6.08 5.88 -8.32
N GLY A 127 -7.09 6.23 -9.11
CA GLY A 127 -7.23 5.84 -10.52
C GLY A 127 -8.33 4.84 -10.82
N ASP A 128 -8.24 4.19 -11.99
CA ASP A 128 -9.30 3.40 -12.60
C ASP A 128 -9.00 1.90 -12.50
N TYR A 129 -9.73 1.20 -11.65
CA TYR A 129 -9.63 -0.26 -11.47
C TYR A 129 -10.91 -0.91 -12.00
N ARG A 130 -10.82 -2.10 -12.58
CA ARG A 130 -12.03 -2.90 -12.86
C ARG A 130 -12.70 -3.30 -11.54
N LYS A 131 -11.88 -3.65 -10.56
CA LYS A 131 -12.28 -3.91 -9.18
C LYS A 131 -11.08 -3.74 -8.27
N LEU A 132 -11.25 -3.01 -7.17
CA LEU A 132 -10.25 -2.87 -6.11
C LEU A 132 -10.78 -3.49 -4.82
N ASN A 133 -10.12 -4.53 -4.31
CA ASN A 133 -10.39 -5.12 -3.01
C ASN A 133 -9.22 -4.83 -2.08
N VAL A 134 -9.48 -4.24 -0.91
CA VAL A 134 -8.48 -3.97 0.12
C VAL A 134 -8.93 -4.63 1.42
N THR A 135 -8.07 -5.46 2.01
CA THR A 135 -8.32 -6.10 3.29
C THR A 135 -7.13 -5.88 4.22
N LEU A 136 -7.38 -5.18 5.34
CA LEU A 136 -6.36 -4.82 6.33
C LEU A 136 -6.87 -5.15 7.74
N ASN A 137 -5.94 -5.33 8.69
CA ASN A 137 -6.32 -5.41 10.10
C ASN A 137 -6.41 -3.99 10.70
N ASP A 138 -5.28 -3.34 10.93
CA ASP A 138 -5.15 -2.05 11.65
C ASP A 138 -4.54 -0.93 10.81
N GLY A 139 -4.12 -1.21 9.56
CA GLY A 139 -3.71 -0.19 8.61
C GLY A 139 -4.89 0.64 8.09
N ASN A 140 -4.65 1.90 7.78
CA ASN A 140 -5.63 2.80 7.20
C ASN A 140 -5.73 2.61 5.69
N CYS A 141 -6.90 2.93 5.12
CA CYS A 141 -7.12 2.93 3.68
C CYS A 141 -7.68 4.27 3.23
N GLU A 142 -6.97 4.95 2.35
CA GLU A 142 -7.37 6.23 1.78
C GLU A 142 -7.54 6.09 0.26
N LEU A 143 -8.73 6.40 -0.22
CA LEU A 143 -9.11 6.28 -1.62
C LEU A 143 -9.43 7.66 -2.18
N PHE A 144 -8.73 8.03 -3.25
CA PHE A 144 -8.91 9.32 -3.89
C PHE A 144 -9.34 9.16 -5.35
N ASN A 145 -10.59 9.51 -5.66
CA ASN A 145 -11.20 9.40 -6.99
C ASN A 145 -10.95 8.03 -7.65
N VAL A 146 -11.17 6.94 -6.91
CA VAL A 146 -11.09 5.58 -7.44
C VAL A 146 -12.38 5.25 -8.17
N SER A 147 -12.27 4.73 -9.40
CA SER A 147 -13.44 4.39 -10.22
C SER A 147 -13.79 2.90 -10.18
N GLU A 148 -15.00 2.57 -10.67
CA GLU A 148 -15.61 1.25 -10.82
C GLU A 148 -16.02 0.61 -9.48
N ASP A 149 -15.67 -0.65 -9.22
CA ASP A 149 -16.11 -1.44 -8.06
C ASP A 149 -15.00 -1.48 -6.98
N VAL A 150 -15.30 -0.99 -5.79
CA VAL A 150 -14.35 -0.86 -4.68
C VAL A 150 -14.89 -1.51 -3.42
N ASN A 151 -14.13 -2.44 -2.85
CA ASN A 151 -14.45 -3.06 -1.58
C ASN A 151 -13.27 -2.87 -0.61
N VAL A 152 -13.54 -2.26 0.53
CA VAL A 152 -12.56 -2.10 1.61
C VAL A 152 -13.08 -2.75 2.88
N HIS A 153 -12.24 -3.58 3.47
CA HIS A 153 -12.51 -4.17 4.77
C HIS A 153 -11.32 -3.94 5.71
N THR A 154 -11.58 -3.37 6.89
CA THR A 154 -10.58 -3.21 7.96
C THR A 154 -11.11 -3.79 9.28
N GLN A 155 -10.21 -4.27 10.13
CA GLN A 155 -10.58 -4.65 11.50
C GLN A 155 -10.67 -3.41 12.40
N SER A 156 -9.62 -2.59 12.43
CA SER A 156 -9.54 -1.37 13.26
C SER A 156 -9.01 -0.14 12.52
N GLY A 157 -8.44 -0.32 11.34
CA GLY A 157 -7.97 0.79 10.50
C GLY A 157 -9.10 1.70 10.04
N HIS A 158 -8.80 2.97 9.92
CA HIS A 158 -9.72 3.95 9.38
C HIS A 158 -9.80 3.86 7.85
N ILE A 159 -10.98 4.17 7.32
CA ILE A 159 -11.22 4.27 5.87
C ILE A 159 -11.59 5.71 5.56
N LEU A 160 -10.89 6.32 4.61
CA LEU A 160 -11.21 7.63 4.06
C LEU A 160 -11.44 7.50 2.56
N VAL A 161 -12.56 8.02 2.08
CA VAL A 161 -12.88 8.09 0.66
C VAL A 161 -13.11 9.54 0.28
N GLU A 162 -12.45 9.98 -0.79
CA GLU A 162 -12.73 11.24 -1.45
C GLU A 162 -13.18 10.95 -2.88
N ALA A 163 -14.42 11.31 -3.23
CA ALA A 163 -15.00 11.04 -4.54
C ALA A 163 -15.87 12.20 -5.04
N LEU A 164 -15.90 12.41 -6.36
CA LEU A 164 -16.75 13.41 -6.99
C LEU A 164 -18.22 12.95 -7.02
N LYS A 165 -18.46 11.68 -7.31
CA LYS A 165 -19.76 11.00 -7.33
C LYS A 165 -19.58 9.52 -7.11
N ALA A 166 -20.42 8.89 -6.31
CA ALA A 166 -20.35 7.45 -6.04
C ALA A 166 -21.62 6.93 -5.38
N ASP A 167 -21.89 5.63 -5.56
CA ASP A 167 -22.86 4.89 -4.76
C ASP A 167 -22.12 4.21 -3.62
N ILE A 168 -22.24 4.72 -2.40
CA ILE A 168 -21.45 4.27 -1.25
C ILE A 168 -22.32 3.54 -0.24
N LYS A 169 -21.87 2.33 0.13
CA LYS A 169 -22.38 1.59 1.28
C LYS A 169 -21.29 1.48 2.32
N ALA A 170 -21.47 2.15 3.46
CA ALA A 170 -20.52 2.15 4.57
C ALA A 170 -21.15 1.49 5.79
N ASP A 171 -20.39 0.65 6.49
CA ASP A 171 -20.77 0.01 7.74
C ASP A 171 -19.57 -0.05 8.70
N SER A 172 -19.73 0.44 9.92
CA SER A 172 -18.75 0.27 10.98
C SER A 172 -19.45 -0.16 12.26
N LYS A 173 -19.07 -1.34 12.78
CA LYS A 173 -19.76 -1.94 13.92
C LYS A 173 -19.61 -1.10 15.21
N TYR A 174 -18.44 -0.51 15.44
CA TYR A 174 -18.13 0.24 16.67
C TYR A 174 -17.51 1.61 16.41
N GLY A 175 -17.08 1.89 15.18
CA GLY A 175 -16.55 3.19 14.77
C GLY A 175 -17.65 4.18 14.39
N LYS A 176 -17.22 5.37 14.01
CA LYS A 176 -18.11 6.43 13.52
C LYS A 176 -18.06 6.49 12.00
N ILE A 177 -19.19 6.81 11.39
CA ILE A 177 -19.28 7.14 9.96
C ILE A 177 -19.55 8.64 9.88
N ASP A 178 -18.67 9.34 9.18
CA ASP A 178 -18.77 10.78 8.87
C ASP A 178 -18.89 10.91 7.35
N GLU A 179 -20.05 11.32 6.87
CA GLU A 179 -20.41 11.27 5.47
C GLU A 179 -20.89 12.64 4.99
N GLU A 180 -20.23 13.17 3.97
CA GLU A 180 -20.70 14.29 3.19
C GLU A 180 -21.66 13.82 2.09
N ASP A 181 -22.58 14.69 1.66
CA ASP A 181 -23.51 14.39 0.57
C ASP A 181 -22.79 14.34 -0.78
N ILE A 182 -22.63 13.14 -1.30
CA ILE A 182 -21.98 12.87 -2.60
C ILE A 182 -23.07 12.49 -3.62
N PRO A 183 -23.08 13.10 -4.83
CA PRO A 183 -24.00 12.70 -5.88
C PRO A 183 -23.88 11.22 -6.24
N ASN A 184 -25.00 10.55 -6.41
CA ASN A 184 -25.05 9.15 -6.82
C ASN A 184 -24.46 8.93 -8.22
N GLY A 185 -23.93 7.72 -8.45
CA GLY A 185 -23.45 7.25 -9.74
C GLY A 185 -21.94 7.32 -9.89
N GLY A 186 -21.41 6.65 -10.91
CA GLY A 186 -19.98 6.46 -11.11
C GLY A 186 -19.49 5.20 -10.42
N ALA A 187 -18.58 5.34 -9.46
CA ALA A 187 -18.03 4.21 -8.72
C ALA A 187 -19.02 3.63 -7.68
N VAL A 188 -18.86 2.35 -7.37
CA VAL A 188 -19.62 1.66 -6.31
C VAL A 188 -18.65 1.26 -5.20
N TYR A 189 -18.87 1.80 -3.99
CA TYR A 189 -18.03 1.50 -2.84
C TYR A 189 -18.78 0.67 -1.79
N THR A 190 -18.14 -0.38 -1.32
CA THR A 190 -18.54 -1.13 -0.13
C THR A 190 -17.43 -1.03 0.91
N LEU A 191 -17.69 -0.26 1.96
CA LEU A 191 -16.72 0.08 3.00
C LEU A 191 -17.15 -0.57 4.32
N THR A 192 -16.30 -1.40 4.90
CA THR A 192 -16.60 -2.07 6.16
C THR A 192 -15.46 -1.99 7.14
N SER A 193 -15.76 -1.66 8.39
CA SER A 193 -14.79 -1.72 9.49
C SER A 193 -15.43 -2.30 10.75
N VAL A 194 -14.62 -2.94 11.61
CA VAL A 194 -15.14 -3.39 12.90
C VAL A 194 -15.07 -2.27 13.92
N THR A 195 -13.92 -1.62 14.10
CA THR A 195 -13.74 -0.55 15.11
C THR A 195 -13.22 0.76 14.53
N GLY A 196 -12.74 0.76 13.27
CA GLY A 196 -12.24 1.96 12.60
C GLY A 196 -13.37 2.90 12.18
N ASN A 197 -13.05 4.17 12.07
CA ASN A 197 -13.97 5.17 11.54
C ASN A 197 -13.97 5.15 10.01
N ILE A 198 -15.08 5.54 9.41
CA ILE A 198 -15.21 5.71 7.96
C ILE A 198 -15.54 7.18 7.68
N GLY A 199 -14.69 7.84 6.93
CA GLY A 199 -14.89 9.20 6.44
C GLY A 199 -15.19 9.19 4.94
N ILE A 200 -16.21 9.91 4.53
CA ILE A 200 -16.63 10.06 3.13
C ILE A 200 -16.68 11.54 2.83
N LYS A 201 -15.87 12.00 1.88
CA LYS A 201 -15.75 13.40 1.52
C LYS A 201 -15.99 13.59 0.04
N LYS A 202 -16.56 14.72 -0.29
CA LYS A 202 -16.73 15.15 -1.68
C LYS A 202 -15.44 15.81 -2.16
N THR A 203 -14.92 15.34 -3.28
CA THR A 203 -13.83 16.03 -4.00
C THR A 203 -14.38 17.29 -4.68
N GLU A 204 -13.64 18.40 -4.59
CA GLU A 204 -13.94 19.66 -5.29
C GLU A 204 -13.70 19.57 -6.82
#